data_32f43a799b3c8706f99ed455db797182
#
_entry.id   32f43a799b3c8706f99ed455db797182
#
_cell.length_a   1.000
_cell.length_b   1.000
_cell.length_c   1.000
_cell.angle_alpha   90.00
_cell.angle_beta   90.00
_cell.angle_gamma   90.00
#
_symmetry.space_group_name_H-M   'P 1'
#
loop_
_entity.id
_entity.type
_entity.pdbx_description
1 polymer ?
#
loop_
_entity_poly.entity_id
_entity_poly.type
_entity_poly.pdbx_seq_one_letter_code
_entity_poly.pdbx_strand_id
1 'polypeptide(L)'
;PVDARIVLGEDGYTVDPGSKGNLVNLANCVSAIAEQLPAVRDLREESPVIEAKNAVIRQSVTAESPELLAQCAAIDAYLATEVTLDFQDGNTYTLTPQDIWRMSDVTLSDAEGQTVCAPVPEKVKALSDALADEYALDGVYAKFHNAEKTRPYIYYRVGDTGWILDRDALASDIAAALETETDATVTPSYDTSWYWKQEYWFYNFTDTFVEISLDNQYMWYYVDGKLLVETPVVTGNIAAGDDTRR
;
A
#
# COMPACT_ATOMS: atom_id res chain seq x y z
N PRO A 1 0.51 -32.56 22.78
CA PRO A 1 0.55 -31.11 22.61
C PRO A 1 0.91 -30.72 21.20
N VAL A 2 0.42 -29.59 20.73
CA VAL A 2 0.78 -28.96 19.48
C VAL A 2 1.25 -27.55 19.83
N ASP A 3 2.43 -27.19 19.37
CA ASP A 3 3.00 -25.87 19.64
C ASP A 3 2.21 -24.75 18.95
N ALA A 4 2.19 -23.58 19.56
CA ALA A 4 1.65 -22.39 18.98
C ALA A 4 2.49 -21.94 17.76
N ARG A 5 1.84 -21.35 16.77
CA ARG A 5 2.50 -20.92 15.54
C ARG A 5 1.78 -19.77 14.88
N ILE A 6 2.49 -19.01 14.06
CA ILE A 6 1.92 -18.03 13.15
C ILE A 6 1.37 -18.78 11.93
N VAL A 7 0.16 -18.42 11.52
CA VAL A 7 -0.48 -18.92 10.29
C VAL A 7 -0.67 -17.73 9.37
N LEU A 8 0.03 -17.75 8.24
CA LEU A 8 -0.07 -16.72 7.20
C LEU A 8 -1.31 -16.99 6.36
N GLY A 9 -2.15 -16.00 6.19
CA GLY A 9 -3.37 -16.02 5.40
C GLY A 9 -3.29 -15.08 4.19
N GLU A 10 -4.35 -15.02 3.41
CA GLU A 10 -4.44 -14.17 2.23
C GLU A 10 -4.45 -12.67 2.60
N ASP A 11 -5.13 -12.32 3.69
CA ASP A 11 -5.33 -10.93 4.11
C ASP A 11 -4.59 -10.56 5.42
N GLY A 12 -3.63 -11.35 5.83
CA GLY A 12 -2.88 -11.11 7.06
C GLY A 12 -2.42 -12.41 7.73
N TYR A 13 -2.02 -12.32 8.98
CA TYR A 13 -1.63 -13.49 9.77
C TYR A 13 -2.50 -13.66 11.01
N THR A 14 -2.50 -14.87 11.55
CA THR A 14 -3.13 -15.20 12.82
C THR A 14 -2.21 -16.08 13.66
N VAL A 15 -2.41 -16.08 14.99
CA VAL A 15 -1.70 -16.98 15.88
C VAL A 15 -2.60 -18.18 16.20
N ASP A 16 -2.19 -19.35 15.76
CA ASP A 16 -2.77 -20.62 16.23
C ASP A 16 -2.16 -20.95 17.60
N PRO A 17 -2.93 -20.94 18.68
CA PRO A 17 -2.41 -21.20 20.02
C PRO A 17 -1.96 -22.66 20.23
N GLY A 18 -2.21 -23.52 19.25
CA GLY A 18 -1.94 -24.94 19.38
C GLY A 18 -2.84 -25.63 20.41
N SER A 19 -2.34 -26.69 20.99
CA SER A 19 -3.09 -27.40 22.02
C SER A 19 -2.18 -27.99 23.11
N LYS A 20 -2.64 -27.89 24.34
CA LYS A 20 -1.90 -28.43 25.51
C LYS A 20 -1.74 -29.93 25.43
N GLY A 21 -2.66 -30.64 24.78
CA GLY A 21 -2.66 -32.09 24.75
C GLY A 21 -2.79 -32.75 26.15
N ASN A 22 -2.81 -34.05 26.15
CA ASN A 22 -2.90 -34.86 27.37
C ASN A 22 -1.87 -36.01 27.37
N LEU A 23 -0.80 -35.86 26.58
CA LEU A 23 0.28 -36.84 26.59
C LEU A 23 1.06 -36.79 27.90
N VAL A 24 1.42 -37.95 28.38
CA VAL A 24 2.22 -38.12 29.58
C VAL A 24 3.54 -38.84 29.26
N ASN A 25 4.61 -38.36 29.86
CA ASN A 25 5.88 -39.07 29.89
C ASN A 25 5.82 -40.22 30.88
N LEU A 26 5.72 -41.43 30.38
CA LEU A 26 5.59 -42.60 31.21
C LEU A 26 6.78 -42.81 32.18
N ALA A 27 7.99 -42.48 31.74
CA ALA A 27 9.18 -42.58 32.60
C ALA A 27 9.08 -41.62 33.79
N ASN A 28 8.65 -40.39 33.58
CA ASN A 28 8.45 -39.43 34.67
C ASN A 28 7.31 -39.84 35.63
N CYS A 29 6.25 -40.48 35.11
CA CYS A 29 5.19 -41.04 35.94
C CYS A 29 5.75 -42.14 36.83
N VAL A 30 6.51 -43.07 36.26
CA VAL A 30 7.11 -44.19 37.00
C VAL A 30 8.09 -43.66 38.06
N SER A 31 8.92 -42.68 37.74
CA SER A 31 9.83 -42.07 38.72
C SER A 31 9.07 -41.38 39.85
N ALA A 32 8.03 -40.62 39.56
CA ALA A 32 7.21 -39.94 40.58
C ALA A 32 6.52 -40.96 41.52
N ILE A 33 6.04 -42.08 40.96
CA ILE A 33 5.47 -43.19 41.77
C ILE A 33 6.54 -43.79 42.65
N ALA A 34 7.72 -44.13 42.10
CA ALA A 34 8.80 -44.74 42.83
C ALA A 34 9.30 -43.87 43.99
N GLU A 35 9.39 -42.58 43.82
CA GLU A 35 9.81 -41.61 44.83
C GLU A 35 8.79 -41.46 45.98
N GLN A 36 7.50 -41.44 45.67
CA GLN A 36 6.44 -41.19 46.66
C GLN A 36 5.89 -42.45 47.31
N LEU A 37 6.05 -43.62 46.69
CA LEU A 37 5.52 -44.88 47.18
C LEU A 37 5.98 -45.27 48.62
N PRO A 38 7.23 -45.00 49.00
CA PRO A 38 7.66 -45.33 50.42
C PRO A 38 6.86 -44.50 51.44
N ALA A 39 6.64 -43.22 51.19
CA ALA A 39 5.88 -42.33 52.09
C ALA A 39 4.40 -42.75 52.20
N VAL A 40 3.80 -43.12 51.08
CA VAL A 40 2.41 -43.58 50.98
C VAL A 40 2.20 -44.89 51.76
N ARG A 41 3.15 -45.80 51.69
CA ARG A 41 3.08 -47.09 52.39
C ARG A 41 2.94 -46.93 53.88
N ASP A 42 3.47 -45.87 54.44
CA ASP A 42 3.44 -45.64 55.90
C ASP A 42 2.15 -44.93 56.36
N LEU A 43 1.39 -44.31 55.46
CA LEU A 43 0.22 -43.53 55.80
C LEU A 43 -1.09 -44.28 55.94
N ARG A 44 -1.16 -45.55 55.62
CA ARG A 44 -2.36 -46.44 55.72
C ARG A 44 -3.61 -45.82 55.06
N GLU A 45 -3.45 -44.94 54.04
CA GLU A 45 -4.57 -44.41 53.30
C GLU A 45 -5.13 -45.47 52.35
N GLU A 46 -6.48 -45.52 52.24
CA GLU A 46 -7.15 -46.46 51.33
C GLU A 46 -6.99 -46.08 49.84
N SER A 47 -6.73 -44.78 49.52
CA SER A 47 -6.58 -44.32 48.18
C SER A 47 -5.59 -43.13 48.11
N PRO A 48 -4.29 -43.38 48.14
CA PRO A 48 -3.29 -42.34 48.12
C PRO A 48 -3.25 -41.68 46.76
N VAL A 49 -3.15 -40.34 46.72
CA VAL A 49 -2.96 -39.54 45.51
C VAL A 49 -1.47 -39.26 45.33
N ILE A 50 -0.90 -39.73 44.23
CA ILE A 50 0.48 -39.49 43.84
C ILE A 50 0.49 -38.38 42.78
N GLU A 51 1.13 -37.26 43.08
CA GLU A 51 1.31 -36.18 42.14
C GLU A 51 2.52 -36.45 41.22
N ALA A 52 2.26 -36.74 39.98
CA ALA A 52 3.31 -36.88 38.95
C ALA A 52 3.66 -35.51 38.34
N LYS A 53 4.32 -34.66 39.12
CA LYS A 53 4.86 -33.39 38.64
C LYS A 53 5.80 -33.66 37.46
N ASN A 54 5.73 -32.88 36.40
CA ASN A 54 6.54 -33.05 35.16
C ASN A 54 6.24 -34.32 34.33
N ALA A 55 5.17 -35.03 34.61
CA ALA A 55 4.75 -36.14 33.76
C ALA A 55 3.97 -35.71 32.54
N VAL A 56 3.30 -34.56 32.58
CA VAL A 56 2.55 -34.04 31.45
C VAL A 56 3.53 -33.38 30.46
N ILE A 57 3.51 -33.86 29.23
CA ILE A 57 4.24 -33.20 28.12
C ILE A 57 3.49 -31.93 27.75
N ARG A 58 4.15 -30.79 27.91
CA ARG A 58 3.61 -29.47 27.59
C ARG A 58 4.06 -29.03 26.22
N GLN A 59 3.40 -28.02 25.67
CA GLN A 59 3.87 -27.30 24.50
C GLN A 59 5.25 -26.70 24.79
N SER A 60 6.12 -26.71 23.79
CA SER A 60 7.42 -26.04 23.86
C SER A 60 7.25 -24.56 23.57
N VAL A 61 6.33 -24.21 22.64
CA VAL A 61 5.97 -22.85 22.28
C VAL A 61 4.49 -22.61 22.57
N THR A 62 4.19 -21.57 23.31
CA THR A 62 2.84 -21.09 23.61
C THR A 62 2.59 -19.75 22.91
N ALA A 63 1.36 -19.27 22.88
CA ALA A 63 1.03 -17.96 22.32
C ALA A 63 1.73 -16.79 23.04
N GLU A 64 2.18 -17.00 24.29
CA GLU A 64 2.92 -16.02 25.08
C GLU A 64 4.45 -16.22 25.03
N SER A 65 4.95 -17.15 24.21
CA SER A 65 6.38 -17.37 24.05
C SER A 65 7.07 -16.14 23.45
N PRO A 66 8.20 -15.69 24.04
CA PRO A 66 8.86 -14.46 23.61
C PRO A 66 9.24 -14.47 22.12
N GLU A 67 9.65 -15.61 21.61
CA GLU A 67 10.05 -15.80 20.21
C GLU A 67 8.86 -15.57 19.26
N LEU A 68 7.69 -16.14 19.60
CA LEU A 68 6.47 -15.98 18.79
C LEU A 68 5.98 -14.53 18.83
N LEU A 69 6.02 -13.90 20.01
CA LEU A 69 5.65 -12.49 20.16
C LEU A 69 6.61 -11.57 19.39
N ALA A 70 7.90 -11.89 19.37
CA ALA A 70 8.88 -11.12 18.60
C ALA A 70 8.64 -11.25 17.09
N GLN A 71 8.28 -12.43 16.61
CA GLN A 71 7.90 -12.63 15.21
C GLN A 71 6.65 -11.82 14.83
N CYS A 72 5.61 -11.86 15.67
CA CYS A 72 4.41 -11.02 15.45
C CYS A 72 4.76 -9.54 15.43
N ALA A 73 5.56 -9.07 16.40
CA ALA A 73 5.97 -7.67 16.48
C ALA A 73 6.78 -7.21 15.24
N ALA A 74 7.61 -8.09 14.68
CA ALA A 74 8.34 -7.78 13.45
C ALA A 74 7.41 -7.63 12.25
N ILE A 75 6.42 -8.50 12.10
CA ILE A 75 5.40 -8.38 11.05
C ILE A 75 4.61 -7.08 11.23
N ASP A 76 4.15 -6.80 12.45
CA ASP A 76 3.35 -5.62 12.74
C ASP A 76 4.13 -4.33 12.48
N ALA A 77 5.43 -4.30 12.82
CA ALA A 77 6.31 -3.17 12.56
C ALA A 77 6.49 -2.92 11.04
N TYR A 78 6.71 -3.98 10.28
CA TYR A 78 6.81 -3.90 8.82
C TYR A 78 5.52 -3.37 8.19
N LEU A 79 4.36 -3.88 8.62
CA LEU A 79 3.06 -3.44 8.12
C LEU A 79 2.67 -2.03 8.55
N ALA A 80 3.30 -1.51 9.59
CA ALA A 80 3.08 -0.15 10.08
C ALA A 80 3.94 0.90 9.34
N THR A 81 4.81 0.49 8.41
CA THR A 81 5.61 1.41 7.60
C THR A 81 4.69 2.32 6.79
N GLU A 82 4.81 3.63 6.95
CA GLU A 82 4.00 4.60 6.24
C GLU A 82 4.69 5.02 4.93
N VAL A 83 4.16 4.58 3.81
CA VAL A 83 4.62 4.97 2.48
C VAL A 83 3.52 5.77 1.80
N THR A 84 3.78 7.05 1.56
CA THR A 84 2.85 7.97 0.88
C THR A 84 3.38 8.31 -0.51
N LEU A 85 2.58 8.07 -1.53
CA LEU A 85 2.83 8.48 -2.90
C LEU A 85 2.24 9.87 -3.11
N ASP A 86 3.06 10.84 -3.53
CA ASP A 86 2.62 12.21 -3.88
C ASP A 86 2.72 12.38 -5.39
N PHE A 87 1.56 12.40 -6.05
CA PHE A 87 1.47 12.52 -7.51
C PHE A 87 1.69 13.95 -8.02
N GLN A 88 2.02 14.89 -7.16
CA GLN A 88 2.33 16.30 -7.48
C GLN A 88 1.18 17.09 -8.13
N ASP A 89 0.04 16.50 -8.31
CA ASP A 89 -1.19 17.12 -8.84
C ASP A 89 -2.21 17.47 -7.75
N GLY A 90 -1.80 17.31 -6.49
CA GLY A 90 -2.64 17.46 -5.30
C GLY A 90 -3.27 16.15 -4.83
N ASN A 91 -3.10 15.06 -5.55
CA ASN A 91 -3.51 13.72 -5.14
C ASN A 91 -2.36 13.01 -4.40
N THR A 92 -2.71 12.27 -3.37
CA THR A 92 -1.80 11.42 -2.63
C THR A 92 -2.43 10.06 -2.40
N TYR A 93 -1.61 9.03 -2.32
CA TYR A 93 -2.04 7.68 -1.93
C TYR A 93 -1.10 7.14 -0.86
N THR A 94 -1.63 6.81 0.30
CA THR A 94 -0.86 6.17 1.37
C THR A 94 -1.14 4.68 1.35
N LEU A 95 -0.09 3.88 1.27
CA LEU A 95 -0.20 2.42 1.32
C LEU A 95 -0.86 1.99 2.62
N THR A 96 -1.89 1.18 2.51
CA THR A 96 -2.51 0.57 3.69
C THR A 96 -1.69 -0.65 4.15
N PRO A 97 -1.79 -1.07 5.44
CA PRO A 97 -1.20 -2.34 5.88
C PRO A 97 -1.60 -3.53 5.02
N GLN A 98 -2.81 -3.50 4.45
CA GLN A 98 -3.31 -4.52 3.54
C GLN A 98 -2.57 -4.53 2.19
N ASP A 99 -2.26 -3.35 1.65
CA ASP A 99 -1.48 -3.23 0.42
C ASP A 99 -0.07 -3.78 0.65
N ILE A 100 0.57 -3.39 1.77
CA ILE A 100 1.90 -3.87 2.14
C ILE A 100 1.89 -5.38 2.31
N TRP A 101 0.88 -5.95 2.99
CA TRP A 101 0.74 -7.39 3.14
C TRP A 101 0.64 -8.11 1.80
N ARG A 102 -0.22 -7.63 0.91
CA ARG A 102 -0.46 -8.24 -0.41
C ARG A 102 0.76 -8.17 -1.32
N MET A 103 1.58 -7.11 -1.18
CA MET A 103 2.80 -6.92 -1.97
C MET A 103 4.00 -7.70 -1.45
N SER A 104 3.93 -8.25 -0.25
CA SER A 104 5.09 -8.82 0.42
C SER A 104 4.96 -10.33 0.60
N ASP A 105 6.10 -10.95 0.87
CA ASP A 105 6.19 -12.29 1.42
C ASP A 105 6.79 -12.23 2.83
N VAL A 106 6.25 -13.06 3.72
CA VAL A 106 6.71 -13.21 5.08
C VAL A 106 7.34 -14.60 5.23
N THR A 107 8.61 -14.62 5.61
CA THR A 107 9.34 -15.86 5.91
C THR A 107 9.61 -15.95 7.39
N LEU A 108 9.13 -17.03 8.02
CA LEU A 108 9.33 -17.35 9.43
C LEU A 108 10.46 -18.38 9.53
N SER A 109 11.51 -18.07 10.28
CA SER A 109 12.62 -19.00 10.53
C SER A 109 12.45 -19.65 11.90
N ASP A 110 12.34 -20.96 11.91
CA ASP A 110 12.24 -21.76 13.15
C ASP A 110 13.57 -21.83 13.92
N ALA A 111 14.70 -21.66 13.23
CA ALA A 111 16.02 -21.89 13.82
C ALA A 111 16.53 -20.77 14.71
N GLU A 112 16.08 -19.52 14.49
CA GLU A 112 16.57 -18.35 15.22
C GLU A 112 15.45 -17.37 15.61
N GLY A 113 14.18 -17.73 15.42
CA GLY A 113 13.03 -16.85 15.68
C GLY A 113 13.01 -15.60 14.81
N GLN A 114 13.76 -15.60 13.71
CA GLN A 114 13.81 -14.45 12.80
C GLN A 114 12.61 -14.44 11.87
N THR A 115 12.09 -13.25 11.65
CA THR A 115 11.06 -12.98 10.66
C THR A 115 11.66 -12.07 9.59
N VAL A 116 11.49 -12.43 8.34
CA VAL A 116 11.87 -11.60 7.21
C VAL A 116 10.63 -11.26 6.43
N CYS A 117 10.32 -9.97 6.36
CA CYS A 117 9.29 -9.42 5.50
C CYS A 117 9.99 -8.74 4.32
N ALA A 118 9.57 -9.01 3.10
CA ALA A 118 10.18 -8.43 1.92
C ALA A 118 9.14 -8.19 0.83
N PRO A 119 9.23 -7.06 0.10
CA PRO A 119 8.37 -6.82 -1.05
C PRO A 119 8.68 -7.81 -2.18
N VAL A 120 7.66 -8.28 -2.86
CA VAL A 120 7.77 -9.18 -4.01
C VAL A 120 7.63 -8.36 -5.29
N PRO A 121 8.65 -8.30 -6.15
CA PRO A 121 8.65 -7.39 -7.30
C PRO A 121 7.40 -7.49 -8.19
N GLU A 122 6.92 -8.70 -8.48
CA GLU A 122 5.75 -8.90 -9.33
C GLU A 122 4.46 -8.38 -8.67
N LYS A 123 4.35 -8.53 -7.34
CA LYS A 123 3.20 -8.06 -6.59
C LYS A 123 3.22 -6.53 -6.45
N VAL A 124 4.39 -5.95 -6.20
CA VAL A 124 4.59 -4.49 -6.16
C VAL A 124 4.27 -3.89 -7.51
N LYS A 125 4.74 -4.51 -8.61
CA LYS A 125 4.42 -4.05 -9.96
C LYS A 125 2.92 -4.09 -10.26
N ALA A 126 2.21 -5.10 -9.82
CA ALA A 126 0.76 -5.19 -10.02
C ALA A 126 0.01 -4.02 -9.35
N LEU A 127 0.40 -3.63 -8.13
CA LEU A 127 -0.17 -2.44 -7.47
C LEU A 127 0.24 -1.16 -8.21
N SER A 128 1.52 -1.03 -8.57
CA SER A 128 2.03 0.12 -9.33
C SER A 128 1.27 0.31 -10.65
N ASP A 129 1.00 -0.77 -11.37
CA ASP A 129 0.22 -0.74 -12.62
C ASP A 129 -1.22 -0.26 -12.37
N ALA A 130 -1.86 -0.75 -11.30
CA ALA A 130 -3.21 -0.34 -10.94
C ALA A 130 -3.29 1.15 -10.54
N LEU A 131 -2.33 1.62 -9.73
CA LEU A 131 -2.23 3.02 -9.35
C LEU A 131 -1.93 3.92 -10.56
N ALA A 132 -1.05 3.46 -11.46
CA ALA A 132 -0.76 4.20 -12.68
C ALA A 132 -1.99 4.32 -13.58
N ASP A 133 -2.84 3.31 -13.65
CA ASP A 133 -4.11 3.38 -14.40
C ASP A 133 -5.11 4.33 -13.74
N GLU A 134 -5.15 4.39 -12.40
CA GLU A 134 -6.06 5.25 -11.66
C GLU A 134 -5.62 6.73 -11.70
N TYR A 135 -4.32 6.99 -11.55
CA TYR A 135 -3.74 8.33 -11.48
C TYR A 135 -3.09 8.79 -12.79
N ALA A 136 -3.30 8.05 -13.88
CA ALA A 136 -2.83 8.48 -15.19
C ALA A 136 -3.60 9.71 -15.66
N LEU A 137 -2.87 10.69 -16.14
CA LEU A 137 -3.43 11.92 -16.71
C LEU A 137 -3.46 11.91 -18.24
N ASP A 138 -2.97 10.84 -18.86
CA ASP A 138 -3.02 10.68 -20.30
C ASP A 138 -4.46 10.39 -20.77
N GLY A 139 -4.88 11.13 -21.79
CA GLY A 139 -6.20 10.94 -22.37
C GLY A 139 -7.38 11.47 -21.56
N VAL A 140 -7.15 12.18 -20.46
CA VAL A 140 -8.19 12.78 -19.64
C VAL A 140 -8.86 13.94 -20.41
N TYR A 141 -10.18 13.94 -20.43
CA TYR A 141 -10.98 15.02 -21.02
C TYR A 141 -11.33 16.06 -19.96
N ALA A 142 -10.83 17.26 -20.10
CA ALA A 142 -11.32 18.40 -19.32
C ALA A 142 -12.60 18.98 -19.95
N LYS A 143 -13.60 19.27 -19.12
CA LYS A 143 -14.83 19.94 -19.53
C LYS A 143 -14.74 21.39 -19.11
N PHE A 144 -14.97 22.31 -20.03
CA PHE A 144 -15.20 23.69 -19.68
C PHE A 144 -16.30 24.32 -20.55
N HIS A 145 -16.93 25.38 -20.07
CA HIS A 145 -17.94 26.11 -20.79
C HIS A 145 -17.26 27.23 -21.61
N ASN A 146 -17.60 27.34 -22.90
CA ASN A 146 -17.17 28.51 -23.63
C ASN A 146 -17.95 29.77 -23.16
N ALA A 147 -17.32 30.92 -23.23
CA ALA A 147 -17.88 32.21 -22.78
C ALA A 147 -19.20 32.55 -23.47
N GLU A 148 -19.32 32.20 -24.75
CA GLU A 148 -20.52 32.48 -25.54
C GLU A 148 -21.70 31.55 -25.24
N LYS A 149 -21.49 30.48 -24.42
CA LYS A 149 -22.49 29.47 -24.10
C LYS A 149 -23.16 28.82 -25.32
N THR A 150 -22.54 28.95 -26.49
CA THR A 150 -23.03 28.38 -27.75
C THR A 150 -22.80 26.87 -27.82
N ARG A 151 -21.84 26.36 -27.04
CA ARG A 151 -21.60 24.94 -26.86
C ARG A 151 -21.51 24.67 -25.37
N PRO A 152 -22.32 23.78 -24.83
CA PRO A 152 -22.37 23.53 -23.38
C PRO A 152 -21.07 22.98 -22.81
N TYR A 153 -20.22 22.36 -23.63
CA TYR A 153 -18.95 21.79 -23.20
C TYR A 153 -17.97 21.70 -24.36
N ILE A 154 -16.79 22.27 -24.18
CA ILE A 154 -15.66 21.95 -25.03
C ILE A 154 -14.91 20.83 -24.32
N TYR A 155 -14.83 19.66 -24.95
CA TYR A 155 -13.99 18.58 -24.50
C TYR A 155 -12.59 18.84 -25.03
N TYR A 156 -11.71 19.26 -24.17
CA TYR A 156 -10.30 19.17 -24.49
C TYR A 156 -9.87 17.74 -24.18
N ARG A 157 -9.45 17.00 -25.18
CA ARG A 157 -8.57 15.87 -24.94
C ARG A 157 -7.28 16.52 -24.43
N VAL A 158 -6.97 16.32 -23.17
CA VAL A 158 -5.67 16.66 -22.61
C VAL A 158 -4.71 15.63 -23.18
N GLY A 159 -4.60 15.68 -24.41
CA GLY A 159 -3.63 15.29 -25.29
C GLY A 159 -3.34 13.86 -25.57
N ASP A 160 -2.76 13.66 -26.65
CA ASP A 160 -1.61 12.87 -26.92
C ASP A 160 -0.41 13.34 -26.04
N THR A 161 -0.67 14.09 -24.96
CA THR A 161 0.24 14.85 -24.12
C THR A 161 -0.21 14.72 -22.68
N GLY A 162 -0.27 13.54 -22.14
CA GLY A 162 -0.52 13.33 -20.73
C GLY A 162 0.78 12.97 -20.01
N TRP A 163 0.73 13.05 -18.72
CA TRP A 163 1.78 12.52 -17.89
C TRP A 163 1.53 11.02 -17.74
N ILE A 164 2.42 10.27 -18.32
CA ILE A 164 2.41 8.81 -18.18
C ILE A 164 3.30 8.48 -17.01
N LEU A 165 2.73 7.89 -15.95
CA LEU A 165 3.50 7.40 -14.84
C LEU A 165 4.51 6.35 -15.33
N ASP A 166 5.77 6.51 -14.94
CA ASP A 166 6.78 5.46 -15.11
C ASP A 166 6.50 4.34 -14.12
N ARG A 167 5.80 3.32 -14.59
CA ARG A 167 5.30 2.19 -13.78
C ARG A 167 6.42 1.37 -13.17
N ASP A 168 7.52 1.23 -13.89
CA ASP A 168 8.67 0.43 -13.43
C ASP A 168 9.47 1.22 -12.38
N ALA A 169 9.65 2.52 -12.58
CA ALA A 169 10.25 3.38 -11.57
C ALA A 169 9.39 3.43 -10.30
N LEU A 170 8.06 3.63 -10.43
CA LEU A 170 7.16 3.63 -9.28
C LEU A 170 7.22 2.32 -8.49
N ALA A 171 7.23 1.17 -9.18
CA ALA A 171 7.35 -0.12 -8.51
C ALA A 171 8.69 -0.26 -7.77
N SER A 172 9.78 0.20 -8.38
CA SER A 172 11.11 0.20 -7.76
C SER A 172 11.18 1.08 -6.52
N ASP A 173 10.58 2.28 -6.58
CA ASP A 173 10.59 3.24 -5.48
C ASP A 173 9.74 2.74 -4.29
N ILE A 174 8.58 2.14 -4.56
CA ILE A 174 7.75 1.50 -3.52
C ILE A 174 8.52 0.35 -2.87
N ALA A 175 9.15 -0.52 -3.66
CA ALA A 175 9.92 -1.64 -3.12
C ALA A 175 11.07 -1.15 -2.25
N ALA A 176 11.83 -0.16 -2.70
CA ALA A 176 12.95 0.42 -1.95
C ALA A 176 12.49 1.06 -0.62
N ALA A 177 11.34 1.74 -0.61
CA ALA A 177 10.77 2.30 0.62
C ALA A 177 10.42 1.22 1.64
N LEU A 178 9.80 0.12 1.19
CA LEU A 178 9.45 -1.00 2.05
C LEU A 178 10.68 -1.79 2.55
N GLU A 179 11.72 -1.94 1.73
CA GLU A 179 12.97 -2.60 2.14
C GLU A 179 13.72 -1.86 3.24
N THR A 180 13.55 -0.55 3.35
CA THR A 180 14.19 0.24 4.41
C THR A 180 13.41 0.24 5.72
N GLU A 181 12.15 -0.23 5.71
CA GLU A 181 11.24 -0.23 6.87
C GLU A 181 11.14 1.14 7.54
N THR A 182 11.22 2.20 6.75
CA THR A 182 11.14 3.60 7.24
C THR A 182 10.06 4.36 6.50
N ASP A 183 9.35 5.22 7.23
CA ASP A 183 8.34 6.06 6.64
C ASP A 183 8.94 6.92 5.52
N ALA A 184 8.27 6.96 4.39
CA ALA A 184 8.75 7.63 3.20
C ALA A 184 7.63 8.30 2.40
N THR A 185 7.96 9.43 1.80
CA THR A 185 7.15 10.01 0.74
C THR A 185 7.84 9.75 -0.60
N VAL A 186 7.17 9.01 -1.45
CA VAL A 186 7.63 8.70 -2.80
C VAL A 186 6.96 9.66 -3.77
N THR A 187 7.77 10.35 -4.57
CA THR A 187 7.30 11.21 -5.66
C THR A 187 7.47 10.44 -6.96
N PRO A 188 6.38 9.96 -7.59
CA PRO A 188 6.47 9.18 -8.80
C PRO A 188 7.15 9.91 -9.95
N SER A 189 7.92 9.19 -10.74
CA SER A 189 8.47 9.68 -12.00
C SER A 189 7.46 9.54 -13.12
N TYR A 190 7.56 10.43 -14.09
CA TYR A 190 6.70 10.42 -15.28
C TYR A 190 7.52 10.24 -16.53
N ASP A 191 7.06 9.41 -17.46
CA ASP A 191 7.63 9.32 -18.80
C ASP A 191 7.27 10.57 -19.61
N THR A 192 8.29 11.35 -19.89
CA THR A 192 8.17 12.62 -20.61
C THR A 192 8.60 12.50 -22.07
N SER A 193 8.89 11.29 -22.55
CA SER A 193 9.42 11.06 -23.89
C SER A 193 8.46 11.52 -25.00
N TRP A 194 7.18 11.62 -24.69
CA TRP A 194 6.13 12.08 -25.60
C TRP A 194 5.89 13.59 -25.60
N TYR A 195 6.80 14.43 -24.92
CA TYR A 195 6.28 15.67 -24.58
C TYR A 195 7.02 16.95 -24.73
N TRP A 196 6.33 17.85 -25.01
CA TRP A 196 6.64 19.20 -25.21
C TRP A 196 6.51 20.04 -23.97
N LYS A 197 7.33 20.04 -22.98
CA LYS A 197 7.39 20.95 -21.86
C LYS A 197 6.38 20.75 -20.73
N GLN A 198 6.86 20.07 -19.75
CA GLN A 198 6.30 19.82 -18.43
C GLN A 198 5.73 21.01 -17.66
N GLU A 199 6.10 22.21 -17.99
CA GLU A 199 5.79 23.40 -17.20
C GLU A 199 4.33 23.85 -17.29
N TYR A 200 3.51 23.29 -18.20
CA TYR A 200 2.19 23.80 -18.49
C TYR A 200 1.04 22.87 -18.14
N TRP A 201 1.29 21.70 -17.59
CA TRP A 201 0.29 20.64 -17.58
C TRP A 201 -0.37 20.34 -16.25
N PHE A 202 0.14 20.84 -15.14
CA PHE A 202 -0.57 20.82 -13.86
C PHE A 202 -1.67 21.87 -13.78
N TYR A 203 -2.01 22.42 -14.85
CA TYR A 203 -3.22 23.17 -14.86
C TYR A 203 -4.37 22.17 -14.98
N ASN A 204 -4.87 21.73 -13.85
CA ASN A 204 -6.29 21.87 -13.74
C ASN A 204 -6.62 23.08 -14.58
N PHE A 205 -7.45 22.96 -15.61
CA PHE A 205 -8.15 24.11 -16.16
C PHE A 205 -8.99 24.63 -14.98
N THR A 206 -8.28 25.16 -14.02
CA THR A 206 -8.83 25.85 -12.90
C THR A 206 -9.51 27.04 -13.54
N ASP A 207 -10.47 27.53 -12.91
CA ASP A 207 -11.25 28.68 -13.26
C ASP A 207 -10.45 29.91 -13.71
N THR A 208 -9.16 29.77 -14.01
CA THR A 208 -8.24 30.80 -14.53
C THR A 208 -7.74 30.42 -15.91
N PHE A 209 -8.28 31.07 -16.95
CA PHE A 209 -7.95 30.81 -18.36
C PHE A 209 -8.26 31.97 -19.25
N VAL A 210 -7.72 31.96 -20.46
CA VAL A 210 -8.06 32.86 -21.54
C VAL A 210 -8.76 32.08 -22.65
N GLU A 211 -9.94 32.53 -23.04
CA GLU A 211 -10.65 32.03 -24.21
C GLU A 211 -10.58 33.05 -25.35
N ILE A 212 -10.32 32.61 -26.57
CA ILE A 212 -10.30 33.43 -27.77
C ILE A 212 -11.21 32.79 -28.81
N SER A 213 -12.26 33.52 -29.21
CA SER A 213 -13.09 33.14 -30.34
C SER A 213 -12.49 33.71 -31.61
N LEU A 214 -11.98 32.84 -32.49
CA LEU A 214 -11.44 33.26 -33.79
C LEU A 214 -12.54 33.73 -34.73
N ASP A 215 -13.74 33.18 -34.61
CA ASP A 215 -14.88 33.50 -35.46
C ASP A 215 -15.45 34.88 -35.10
N ASN A 216 -15.52 35.20 -33.82
CA ASN A 216 -16.05 36.46 -33.33
C ASN A 216 -14.98 37.51 -33.06
N GLN A 217 -13.72 37.15 -33.20
CA GLN A 217 -12.59 38.05 -32.96
C GLN A 217 -12.69 38.69 -31.58
N TYR A 218 -12.88 37.85 -30.55
CA TYR A 218 -13.15 38.28 -29.19
C TYR A 218 -12.39 37.43 -28.18
N MET A 219 -11.96 38.01 -27.06
CA MET A 219 -11.22 37.36 -25.99
C MET A 219 -11.91 37.59 -24.66
N TRP A 220 -11.91 36.52 -23.83
CA TRP A 220 -12.32 36.55 -22.42
C TRP A 220 -11.19 36.01 -21.55
N TYR A 221 -10.92 36.72 -20.46
CA TYR A 221 -9.95 36.29 -19.45
C TYR A 221 -10.64 36.09 -18.12
N TYR A 222 -10.53 34.91 -17.61
CA TYR A 222 -11.10 34.47 -16.33
C TYR A 222 -10.00 34.25 -15.31
N VAL A 223 -10.25 34.61 -14.04
CA VAL A 223 -9.44 34.27 -12.88
C VAL A 223 -10.37 33.74 -11.79
N ASP A 224 -10.09 32.58 -11.27
CA ASP A 224 -10.90 31.88 -10.27
C ASP A 224 -12.40 31.85 -10.66
N GLY A 225 -12.70 31.52 -11.91
CA GLY A 225 -14.03 31.45 -12.47
C GLY A 225 -14.74 32.81 -12.67
N LYS A 226 -14.06 33.91 -12.39
CA LYS A 226 -14.60 35.29 -12.59
C LYS A 226 -14.05 35.91 -13.86
N LEU A 227 -14.93 36.38 -14.72
CA LEU A 227 -14.55 37.16 -15.86
C LEU A 227 -13.92 38.48 -15.41
N LEU A 228 -12.65 38.67 -15.73
CA LEU A 228 -11.93 39.93 -15.46
C LEU A 228 -11.81 40.87 -16.63
N VAL A 229 -11.61 40.31 -17.81
CA VAL A 229 -11.42 41.10 -19.03
C VAL A 229 -12.20 40.45 -20.17
N GLU A 230 -12.91 41.27 -20.93
CA GLU A 230 -13.44 40.91 -22.23
C GLU A 230 -13.10 42.02 -23.22
N THR A 231 -12.65 41.67 -24.42
CA THR A 231 -12.22 42.64 -25.42
C THR A 231 -12.22 42.04 -26.79
N PRO A 232 -12.55 42.89 -27.84
CA PRO A 232 -12.29 42.51 -29.21
C PRO A 232 -10.78 42.27 -29.43
N VAL A 233 -10.45 41.27 -30.22
CA VAL A 233 -9.08 40.96 -30.63
C VAL A 233 -9.00 40.86 -32.15
N VAL A 234 -7.82 41.06 -32.70
CA VAL A 234 -7.55 40.82 -34.11
C VAL A 234 -6.70 39.56 -34.20
N THR A 235 -7.22 38.54 -34.85
CA THR A 235 -6.47 37.33 -35.16
C THR A 235 -6.04 37.33 -36.63
N GLY A 236 -5.17 36.39 -37.00
CA GLY A 236 -4.67 36.28 -38.36
C GLY A 236 -5.77 36.12 -39.40
N ASN A 237 -5.54 36.58 -40.61
CA ASN A 237 -6.45 36.47 -41.75
C ASN A 237 -5.97 35.36 -42.68
N ILE A 238 -6.69 34.23 -42.70
CA ILE A 238 -6.39 33.08 -43.57
C ILE A 238 -6.35 33.48 -45.04
N ALA A 239 -7.26 34.39 -45.50
CA ALA A 239 -7.31 34.84 -46.89
C ALA A 239 -6.10 35.70 -47.30
N ALA A 240 -5.42 36.30 -46.33
CA ALA A 240 -4.21 37.08 -46.55
C ALA A 240 -2.92 36.27 -46.37
N GLY A 241 -3.01 35.01 -46.00
CA GLY A 241 -1.86 34.14 -45.70
C GLY A 241 -1.30 34.33 -44.29
N ASP A 242 -1.94 35.12 -43.45
CA ASP A 242 -1.57 35.38 -42.05
C ASP A 242 -2.49 34.60 -41.13
N ASP A 243 -2.34 33.27 -41.13
CA ASP A 243 -3.18 32.38 -40.31
C ASP A 243 -2.73 32.37 -38.85
N THR A 244 -3.69 32.48 -37.95
CA THR A 244 -3.46 32.16 -36.53
C THR A 244 -3.45 30.65 -36.38
N ARG A 245 -2.30 30.09 -36.07
CA ARG A 245 -2.17 28.64 -35.85
C ARG A 245 -3.05 28.19 -34.67
N ARG A 246 -3.79 27.12 -34.92
CA ARG A 246 -4.63 26.45 -33.93
C ARG A 246 -3.83 25.47 -33.11
#